data_510d10677e053ec5ebfefd1ff225e842
#
_entry.id   510d10677e053ec5ebfefd1ff225e842
#
_cell.length_a   1.000
_cell.length_b   1.000
_cell.length_c   1.000
_cell.angle_alpha   90.00
_cell.angle_beta   90.00
_cell.angle_gamma   90.00
#
_symmetry.space_group_name_H-M   'P 1'
#
loop_
_entity.id
_entity.type
_entity.pdbx_description
1 polymer ?
#
loop_
_entity_poly.entity_id
_entity_poly.type
_entity_poly.pdbx_seq_one_letter_code
_entity_poly.pdbx_strand_id
1 'polypeptide(L)'
;MKLGLGLYPHILTDENFRFARQAGATHIVAHLPGYSKTASRPVPADEPWSLEELKALRGSINSAGLELAAIENFEPHHWSDVLLDGPRKVEQMAGLKTIIRNMGQAGIPVMGYNFSFAGVYGRANGPWARGGAKSVGYLEELAPPDDEIPLGTIWNMVVDPDAPAGTIGQISQEQLWSRFKWFLDELVPVAEEAGVRLALHPDDPPLEQLRGTARLVWKPELYRKVFDLHPSHANAAEFCQGTISEMVGEMDVYEAIETYTAAKKIAYVHFRNVKGKVPNYYEMFVDDGDVDMIQALRLYHKHGYDGVLIPDHTPGLECAAPWHAGMAYALGWMRAVISMIERGG
;
A
#
# COMPACT_ATOMS: atom_id res chain seq x y z
N MET A 1 -15.55 7.62 9.68
CA MET A 1 -14.70 6.92 8.67
C MET A 1 -14.81 7.64 7.33
N LYS A 2 -13.74 7.71 6.55
CA LYS A 2 -13.70 8.41 5.25
C LYS A 2 -13.57 7.39 4.12
N LEU A 3 -14.25 7.63 3.00
CA LEU A 3 -14.20 6.74 1.85
C LEU A 3 -13.27 7.33 0.79
N GLY A 4 -12.34 6.54 0.31
CA GLY A 4 -11.37 6.95 -0.70
C GLY A 4 -11.29 5.98 -1.88
N LEU A 5 -10.53 6.39 -2.90
CA LEU A 5 -10.18 5.58 -4.06
C LEU A 5 -8.68 5.69 -4.32
N GLY A 6 -8.01 4.53 -4.51
CA GLY A 6 -6.63 4.45 -4.96
C GLY A 6 -6.54 4.67 -6.47
N LEU A 7 -5.64 5.54 -6.92
CA LEU A 7 -5.44 5.82 -8.34
C LEU A 7 -3.96 5.77 -8.72
N TYR A 8 -3.65 4.97 -9.74
CA TYR A 8 -2.32 4.85 -10.32
C TYR A 8 -2.02 6.01 -11.30
N PRO A 9 -0.74 6.30 -11.64
CA PRO A 9 -0.36 7.47 -12.45
C PRO A 9 -1.14 7.61 -13.75
N HIS A 10 -1.39 6.51 -14.45
CA HIS A 10 -2.07 6.51 -15.75
C HIS A 10 -3.59 6.75 -15.66
N ILE A 11 -4.16 6.69 -14.45
CA ILE A 11 -5.58 6.95 -14.17
C ILE A 11 -5.79 8.11 -13.17
N LEU A 12 -4.75 8.85 -12.81
CA LEU A 12 -4.86 10.12 -12.07
C LEU A 12 -5.33 11.23 -13.01
N THR A 13 -6.61 11.19 -13.38
CA THR A 13 -7.23 12.08 -14.38
C THR A 13 -8.50 12.72 -13.85
N ASP A 14 -8.87 13.87 -14.40
CA ASP A 14 -10.12 14.57 -14.06
C ASP A 14 -11.36 13.69 -14.26
N GLU A 15 -11.34 12.76 -15.23
CA GLU A 15 -12.42 11.80 -15.44
C GLU A 15 -12.56 10.88 -14.24
N ASN A 16 -11.45 10.29 -13.77
CA ASN A 16 -11.46 9.40 -12.63
C ASN A 16 -11.68 10.11 -11.30
N PHE A 17 -11.29 11.38 -11.17
CA PHE A 17 -11.68 12.20 -10.01
C PHE A 17 -13.19 12.41 -9.97
N ARG A 18 -13.83 12.74 -11.11
CA ARG A 18 -15.28 12.82 -11.20
C ARG A 18 -15.97 11.48 -10.92
N PHE A 19 -15.45 10.40 -11.48
CA PHE A 19 -15.93 9.04 -11.19
C PHE A 19 -15.87 8.73 -9.68
N ALA A 20 -14.73 8.92 -9.03
CA ALA A 20 -14.56 8.71 -7.60
C ALA A 20 -15.61 9.49 -6.79
N ARG A 21 -15.77 10.77 -7.11
CA ARG A 21 -16.77 11.65 -6.47
C ARG A 21 -18.19 11.15 -6.65
N GLN A 22 -18.55 10.74 -7.86
CA GLN A 22 -19.88 10.21 -8.19
C GLN A 22 -20.16 8.87 -7.51
N ALA A 23 -19.14 8.00 -7.41
CA ALA A 23 -19.22 6.73 -6.68
C ALA A 23 -19.26 6.91 -5.15
N GLY A 24 -19.06 8.13 -4.65
CA GLY A 24 -19.22 8.48 -3.24
C GLY A 24 -17.94 8.61 -2.45
N ALA A 25 -16.77 8.50 -3.09
CA ALA A 25 -15.50 8.80 -2.45
C ALA A 25 -15.38 10.30 -2.10
N THR A 26 -14.66 10.59 -1.04
CA THR A 26 -14.33 11.94 -0.57
C THR A 26 -12.81 12.19 -0.62
N HIS A 27 -12.02 11.13 -0.76
CA HIS A 27 -10.57 11.17 -0.72
C HIS A 27 -9.95 10.35 -1.85
N ILE A 28 -8.71 10.70 -2.20
CA ILE A 28 -7.86 9.96 -3.13
C ILE A 28 -6.59 9.51 -2.39
N VAL A 29 -6.15 8.29 -2.65
CA VAL A 29 -4.80 7.82 -2.41
C VAL A 29 -4.11 7.74 -3.75
N ALA A 30 -3.01 8.48 -3.93
CA ALA A 30 -2.32 8.58 -5.21
C ALA A 30 -1.08 7.69 -5.23
N HIS A 31 -1.02 6.76 -6.20
CA HIS A 31 0.21 6.06 -6.51
C HIS A 31 0.98 6.88 -7.54
N LEU A 32 2.22 7.24 -7.26
CA LEU A 32 3.04 8.00 -8.18
C LEU A 32 4.08 7.15 -8.93
N PRO A 33 4.58 6.01 -8.38
CA PRO A 33 5.53 5.17 -9.09
C PRO A 33 4.98 4.64 -10.41
N GLY A 34 5.83 4.68 -11.42
CA GLY A 34 5.52 4.15 -12.74
C GLY A 34 5.65 2.64 -12.80
N TYR A 35 4.70 1.88 -12.25
CA TYR A 35 4.67 0.42 -12.32
C TYR A 35 4.50 -0.12 -13.75
N SER A 36 4.10 0.71 -14.70
CA SER A 36 3.97 0.34 -16.10
C SER A 36 4.96 1.12 -16.97
N LYS A 37 5.43 0.48 -18.05
CA LYS A 37 6.32 1.10 -19.06
C LYS A 37 5.72 2.34 -19.75
N THR A 38 4.46 2.66 -19.49
CA THR A 38 3.71 3.78 -20.09
C THR A 38 3.60 5.01 -19.21
N ALA A 39 3.97 4.92 -17.94
CA ALA A 39 3.99 6.08 -17.04
C ALA A 39 5.30 6.84 -17.21
N SER A 40 5.35 7.75 -18.17
CA SER A 40 6.48 8.67 -18.34
C SER A 40 6.29 9.90 -17.47
N ARG A 41 7.01 9.97 -16.37
CA ARG A 41 7.21 11.22 -15.64
C ARG A 41 8.21 12.07 -16.41
N PRO A 42 7.96 13.38 -16.61
CA PRO A 42 8.90 14.24 -17.35
C PRO A 42 10.17 14.59 -16.56
N VAL A 43 10.22 14.33 -15.26
CA VAL A 43 11.36 14.57 -14.36
C VAL A 43 12.22 13.31 -14.29
N PRO A 44 13.57 13.42 -14.18
CA PRO A 44 14.43 12.27 -13.93
C PRO A 44 13.93 11.45 -12.74
N ALA A 45 13.91 10.12 -12.88
CA ALA A 45 13.29 9.24 -11.91
C ALA A 45 13.94 9.27 -10.51
N ASP A 46 15.18 9.72 -10.41
CA ASP A 46 15.96 9.84 -9.17
C ASP A 46 15.83 11.21 -8.49
N GLU A 47 15.20 12.22 -9.13
CA GLU A 47 14.95 13.50 -8.48
C GLU A 47 13.78 13.42 -7.49
N PRO A 48 13.93 13.96 -6.26
CA PRO A 48 12.82 14.05 -5.30
C PRO A 48 11.63 14.83 -5.87
N TRP A 49 10.41 14.42 -5.52
CA TRP A 49 9.22 15.19 -5.90
C TRP A 49 9.29 16.62 -5.34
N SER A 50 9.14 17.59 -6.22
CA SER A 50 9.17 19.01 -5.86
C SER A 50 7.89 19.43 -5.13
N LEU A 51 8.00 20.52 -4.36
CA LEU A 51 6.84 21.12 -3.69
C LEU A 51 5.76 21.55 -4.69
N GLU A 52 6.17 22.08 -5.84
CA GLU A 52 5.28 22.54 -6.91
C GLU A 52 4.49 21.39 -7.52
N GLU A 53 5.13 20.26 -7.81
CA GLU A 53 4.46 19.05 -8.32
C GLU A 53 3.43 18.53 -7.31
N LEU A 54 3.80 18.44 -6.03
CA LEU A 54 2.91 17.94 -4.98
C LEU A 54 1.72 18.89 -4.74
N LYS A 55 1.93 20.20 -4.77
CA LYS A 55 0.84 21.20 -4.71
C LYS A 55 -0.06 21.14 -5.94
N ALA A 56 0.51 20.95 -7.13
CA ALA A 56 -0.28 20.83 -8.36
C ALA A 56 -1.16 19.57 -8.32
N LEU A 57 -0.62 18.43 -7.92
CA LEU A 57 -1.37 17.19 -7.74
C LEU A 57 -2.53 17.38 -6.75
N ARG A 58 -2.24 17.90 -5.55
CA ARG A 58 -3.25 18.15 -4.54
C ARG A 58 -4.31 19.15 -5.04
N GLY A 59 -3.88 20.21 -5.72
CA GLY A 59 -4.77 21.22 -6.29
C GLY A 59 -5.74 20.65 -7.32
N SER A 60 -5.26 19.78 -8.21
CA SER A 60 -6.10 19.07 -9.21
C SER A 60 -7.18 18.22 -8.52
N ILE A 61 -6.80 17.42 -7.52
CA ILE A 61 -7.73 16.58 -6.76
C ILE A 61 -8.76 17.44 -5.99
N ASN A 62 -8.29 18.52 -5.34
CA ASN A 62 -9.17 19.43 -4.59
C ASN A 62 -10.17 20.14 -5.51
N SER A 63 -9.77 20.48 -6.73
CA SER A 63 -10.66 21.12 -7.73
C SER A 63 -11.83 20.22 -8.14
N ALA A 64 -11.67 18.89 -8.01
CA ALA A 64 -12.74 17.93 -8.21
C ALA A 64 -13.62 17.72 -6.95
N GLY A 65 -13.36 18.44 -5.85
CA GLY A 65 -14.09 18.32 -4.58
C GLY A 65 -13.70 17.07 -3.78
N LEU A 66 -12.47 16.60 -3.95
CA LEU A 66 -11.85 15.48 -3.24
C LEU A 66 -10.64 15.97 -2.45
N GLU A 67 -10.19 15.20 -1.46
CA GLU A 67 -8.97 15.46 -0.71
C GLU A 67 -7.90 14.41 -1.03
N LEU A 68 -6.63 14.82 -1.16
CA LEU A 68 -5.49 13.91 -1.26
C LEU A 68 -5.13 13.42 0.14
N ALA A 69 -5.45 12.15 0.42
CA ALA A 69 -5.25 11.54 1.74
C ALA A 69 -3.83 11.01 1.94
N ALA A 70 -3.26 10.42 0.91
CA ALA A 70 -1.94 9.81 0.94
C ALA A 70 -1.32 9.78 -0.45
N ILE A 71 0.01 9.75 -0.47
CA ILE A 71 0.77 9.23 -1.61
C ILE A 71 1.27 7.84 -1.19
N GLU A 72 1.19 6.89 -2.11
CA GLU A 72 1.59 5.52 -1.87
C GLU A 72 2.77 5.13 -2.75
N ASN A 73 3.80 4.64 -2.08
CA ASN A 73 5.09 4.21 -2.57
C ASN A 73 5.99 5.31 -3.13
N PHE A 74 7.24 5.30 -2.66
CA PHE A 74 8.32 6.04 -3.29
C PHE A 74 8.66 5.44 -4.66
N GLU A 75 9.16 6.26 -5.59
CA GLU A 75 9.78 5.73 -6.80
C GLU A 75 10.97 4.84 -6.42
N PRO A 76 11.13 3.64 -7.00
CA PRO A 76 12.24 2.76 -6.67
C PRO A 76 13.62 3.41 -6.80
N HIS A 77 13.81 4.32 -7.77
CA HIS A 77 15.04 5.09 -7.95
C HIS A 77 15.35 6.05 -6.79
N HIS A 78 14.32 6.48 -6.03
CA HIS A 78 14.52 7.36 -4.87
C HIS A 78 15.22 6.66 -3.71
N TRP A 79 15.16 5.32 -3.62
CA TRP A 79 15.57 4.62 -2.41
C TRP A 79 16.09 3.19 -2.61
N SER A 80 16.44 2.80 -3.83
CA SER A 80 16.99 1.46 -4.11
C SER A 80 18.20 1.11 -3.23
N ASP A 81 19.12 2.05 -3.04
CA ASP A 81 20.30 1.88 -2.19
C ASP A 81 19.97 1.99 -0.69
N VAL A 82 18.91 2.68 -0.31
CA VAL A 82 18.38 2.64 1.06
C VAL A 82 17.92 1.23 1.41
N LEU A 83 17.21 0.57 0.50
CA LEU A 83 16.77 -0.82 0.66
C LEU A 83 17.98 -1.78 0.65
N LEU A 84 18.87 -1.64 -0.33
CA LEU A 84 19.99 -2.56 -0.56
C LEU A 84 21.19 -2.33 0.36
N ASP A 85 21.20 -1.27 1.19
CA ASP A 85 22.36 -0.81 1.95
C ASP A 85 23.54 -0.42 1.02
N GLY A 86 23.20 0.14 -0.13
CA GLY A 86 24.13 0.45 -1.22
C GLY A 86 24.90 1.77 -1.03
N PRO A 87 25.78 2.09 -1.97
CA PRO A 87 26.71 3.24 -1.84
C PRO A 87 26.01 4.60 -1.83
N ARG A 88 24.85 4.74 -2.47
CA ARG A 88 24.07 5.99 -2.53
C ARG A 88 23.04 6.14 -1.40
N LYS A 89 22.99 5.22 -0.42
CA LYS A 89 21.93 5.22 0.59
C LYS A 89 21.79 6.53 1.36
N VAL A 90 22.89 7.22 1.66
CA VAL A 90 22.87 8.50 2.38
C VAL A 90 22.33 9.62 1.48
N GLU A 91 22.74 9.66 0.22
CA GLU A 91 22.22 10.59 -0.78
C GLU A 91 20.72 10.39 -1.00
N GLN A 92 20.31 9.16 -1.24
CA GLN A 92 18.89 8.80 -1.42
C GLN A 92 18.07 9.12 -0.18
N MET A 93 18.57 8.85 1.02
CA MET A 93 17.91 9.24 2.26
C MET A 93 17.72 10.76 2.37
N ALA A 94 18.68 11.57 1.94
CA ALA A 94 18.52 13.02 1.88
C ALA A 94 17.39 13.42 0.90
N GLY A 95 17.27 12.72 -0.22
CA GLY A 95 16.15 12.86 -1.17
C GLY A 95 14.80 12.52 -0.53
N LEU A 96 14.69 11.38 0.17
CA LEU A 96 13.47 11.00 0.88
C LEU A 96 13.06 12.05 1.93
N LYS A 97 14.02 12.56 2.71
CA LYS A 97 13.78 13.64 3.67
C LYS A 97 13.22 14.89 2.99
N THR A 98 13.71 15.23 1.80
CA THR A 98 13.20 16.34 1.00
C THR A 98 11.76 16.08 0.56
N ILE A 99 11.45 14.88 0.06
CA ILE A 99 10.09 14.48 -0.32
C ILE A 99 9.13 14.65 0.87
N ILE A 100 9.48 14.13 2.04
CA ILE A 100 8.62 14.21 3.24
C ILE A 100 8.37 15.66 3.67
N ARG A 101 9.39 16.52 3.65
CA ARG A 101 9.22 17.96 3.94
C ARG A 101 8.31 18.65 2.91
N ASN A 102 8.49 18.33 1.63
CA ASN A 102 7.65 18.87 0.55
C ASN A 102 6.20 18.40 0.70
N MET A 103 5.96 17.13 1.07
CA MET A 103 4.61 16.62 1.37
C MET A 103 3.95 17.39 2.52
N GLY A 104 4.67 17.61 3.63
CA GLY A 104 4.15 18.40 4.76
C GLY A 104 3.79 19.81 4.35
N GLN A 105 4.67 20.51 3.59
CA GLN A 105 4.41 21.85 3.08
C GLN A 105 3.27 21.89 2.04
N ALA A 106 3.08 20.84 1.28
CA ALA A 106 1.96 20.69 0.37
C ALA A 106 0.65 20.31 1.09
N GLY A 107 0.71 19.97 2.39
CA GLY A 107 -0.45 19.54 3.19
C GLY A 107 -0.91 18.11 2.85
N ILE A 108 0.00 17.22 2.48
CA ILE A 108 -0.26 15.80 2.20
C ILE A 108 0.14 15.02 3.45
N PRO A 109 -0.82 14.40 4.18
CA PRO A 109 -0.58 13.95 5.55
C PRO A 109 0.05 12.56 5.68
N VAL A 110 0.06 11.74 4.62
CA VAL A 110 0.50 10.33 4.72
C VAL A 110 1.35 9.95 3.52
N MET A 111 2.48 9.29 3.82
CA MET A 111 3.32 8.59 2.86
C MET A 111 3.23 7.09 3.12
N GLY A 112 2.53 6.35 2.27
CA GLY A 112 2.51 4.89 2.25
C GLY A 112 3.79 4.34 1.62
N TYR A 113 4.31 3.23 2.12
CA TYR A 113 5.50 2.60 1.56
C TYR A 113 5.57 1.10 1.88
N ASN A 114 6.26 0.37 1.01
CA ASN A 114 6.53 -1.06 1.20
C ASN A 114 8.04 -1.29 1.27
N PHE A 115 8.58 -1.58 2.45
CA PHE A 115 10.02 -1.83 2.65
C PHE A 115 10.36 -3.28 2.31
N SER A 116 10.37 -3.59 1.02
CA SER A 116 10.57 -4.93 0.46
C SER A 116 11.44 -4.87 -0.79
N PHE A 117 12.18 -5.93 -1.06
CA PHE A 117 12.99 -6.07 -2.30
C PHE A 117 12.19 -6.73 -3.41
N ALA A 118 11.47 -7.79 -3.06
CA ALA A 118 10.67 -8.57 -4.01
C ALA A 118 9.37 -7.87 -4.42
N GLY A 119 8.85 -6.95 -3.57
CA GLY A 119 7.55 -6.36 -3.79
C GLY A 119 6.45 -7.44 -3.82
N VAL A 120 5.46 -7.22 -4.68
CA VAL A 120 4.40 -8.20 -4.97
C VAL A 120 4.88 -9.13 -6.08
N TYR A 121 5.02 -10.42 -5.78
CA TYR A 121 5.54 -11.43 -6.72
C TYR A 121 4.74 -12.73 -6.64
N GLY A 122 4.64 -13.44 -7.75
CA GLY A 122 4.01 -14.76 -7.80
C GLY A 122 2.49 -14.76 -7.92
N ARG A 123 1.86 -13.59 -8.05
CA ARG A 123 0.41 -13.51 -8.24
C ARG A 123 0.00 -13.97 -9.64
N ALA A 124 -1.14 -14.66 -9.70
CA ALA A 124 -1.80 -15.09 -10.93
C ALA A 124 -3.19 -14.45 -11.06
N ASN A 125 -3.75 -14.49 -12.26
CA ASN A 125 -5.11 -14.04 -12.53
C ASN A 125 -5.96 -15.23 -12.98
N GLY A 126 -7.17 -15.35 -12.45
CA GLY A 126 -8.10 -16.41 -12.81
C GLY A 126 -9.55 -16.08 -12.49
N PRO A 127 -10.49 -16.93 -12.93
CA PRO A 127 -11.92 -16.73 -12.75
C PRO A 127 -12.40 -17.21 -11.36
N TRP A 128 -11.79 -16.69 -10.31
CA TRP A 128 -11.96 -17.22 -8.94
C TRP A 128 -13.06 -16.54 -8.14
N ALA A 129 -13.46 -15.33 -8.52
CA ALA A 129 -14.53 -14.61 -7.83
C ALA A 129 -15.92 -15.02 -8.35
N ARG A 130 -16.95 -14.59 -7.62
CA ARG A 130 -18.37 -14.89 -7.91
C ARG A 130 -18.71 -14.73 -9.38
N GLY A 131 -19.40 -15.72 -9.96
CA GLY A 131 -19.81 -15.74 -11.36
C GLY A 131 -18.68 -15.93 -12.36
N GLY A 132 -17.50 -16.35 -11.92
CA GLY A 132 -16.32 -16.49 -12.76
C GLY A 132 -15.60 -15.16 -13.06
N ALA A 133 -15.87 -14.12 -12.29
CA ALA A 133 -15.20 -12.83 -12.44
C ALA A 133 -13.68 -12.99 -12.22
N LYS A 134 -12.89 -12.32 -13.06
CA LYS A 134 -11.44 -12.38 -12.98
C LYS A 134 -10.96 -11.66 -11.72
N SER A 135 -10.17 -12.38 -10.92
CA SER A 135 -9.51 -11.82 -9.75
C SER A 135 -8.04 -12.20 -9.69
N VAL A 136 -7.32 -11.57 -8.79
CA VAL A 136 -5.92 -11.87 -8.49
C VAL A 136 -5.88 -12.90 -7.37
N GLY A 137 -4.83 -13.72 -7.33
CA GLY A 137 -4.59 -14.65 -6.24
C GLY A 137 -3.13 -15.08 -6.22
N TYR A 138 -2.71 -15.65 -5.12
CA TYR A 138 -1.46 -16.38 -4.99
C TYR A 138 -1.79 -17.85 -4.80
N LEU A 139 -1.25 -18.69 -5.68
CA LEU A 139 -1.35 -20.14 -5.59
C LEU A 139 0.05 -20.71 -5.75
N GLU A 140 0.49 -21.49 -4.79
CA GLU A 140 1.82 -22.08 -4.78
C GLU A 140 2.12 -22.84 -6.08
N GLU A 141 1.15 -23.57 -6.61
CA GLU A 141 1.30 -24.35 -7.84
C GLU A 141 1.43 -23.49 -9.12
N LEU A 142 0.96 -22.24 -9.08
CA LEU A 142 1.03 -21.30 -10.22
C LEU A 142 2.11 -20.24 -10.03
N ALA A 143 2.74 -20.18 -8.84
CA ALA A 143 3.79 -19.24 -8.58
C ALA A 143 5.01 -19.52 -9.49
N PRO A 144 5.62 -18.49 -10.08
CA PRO A 144 6.87 -18.69 -10.82
C PRO A 144 7.98 -19.14 -9.88
N PRO A 145 9.10 -19.66 -10.41
CA PRO A 145 10.26 -20.05 -9.60
C PRO A 145 10.67 -18.94 -8.63
N ASP A 146 11.02 -19.31 -7.41
CA ASP A 146 11.49 -18.40 -6.37
C ASP A 146 12.97 -18.04 -6.56
N ASP A 147 13.33 -17.60 -7.78
CA ASP A 147 14.67 -17.22 -8.14
C ASP A 147 15.08 -15.91 -7.45
N GLU A 148 16.35 -15.80 -7.06
CA GLU A 148 16.90 -14.59 -6.48
C GLU A 148 16.70 -13.37 -7.38
N ILE A 149 16.59 -12.20 -6.76
CA ILE A 149 16.32 -10.93 -7.47
C ILE A 149 17.59 -10.52 -8.26
N PRO A 150 17.47 -10.25 -9.57
CA PRO A 150 18.60 -9.76 -10.37
C PRO A 150 19.14 -8.43 -9.85
N LEU A 151 20.45 -8.22 -9.98
CA LEU A 151 21.05 -6.89 -9.77
C LEU A 151 20.35 -5.84 -10.64
N GLY A 152 20.27 -4.62 -10.14
CA GLY A 152 19.58 -3.53 -10.85
C GLY A 152 18.06 -3.62 -10.86
N THR A 153 17.47 -4.56 -10.10
CA THR A 153 16.01 -4.76 -10.03
C THR A 153 15.52 -4.62 -8.59
N ILE A 154 14.45 -3.85 -8.40
CA ILE A 154 13.68 -3.73 -7.15
C ILE A 154 12.19 -3.77 -7.51
N TRP A 155 11.38 -4.51 -6.76
CA TRP A 155 9.93 -4.64 -6.99
C TRP A 155 9.56 -5.08 -8.41
N ASN A 156 10.36 -5.97 -9.00
CA ASN A 156 10.21 -6.39 -10.40
C ASN A 156 10.39 -5.24 -11.42
N MET A 157 10.91 -4.09 -11.01
CA MET A 157 11.23 -2.95 -11.87
C MET A 157 12.74 -2.81 -12.02
N VAL A 158 13.18 -2.52 -13.24
CA VAL A 158 14.59 -2.25 -13.52
C VAL A 158 14.90 -0.82 -13.09
N VAL A 159 15.77 -0.68 -12.08
CA VAL A 159 16.26 0.61 -11.56
C VAL A 159 17.65 0.94 -12.08
N ASP A 160 18.42 -0.05 -12.52
CA ASP A 160 19.71 0.11 -13.18
C ASP A 160 19.81 -0.89 -14.35
N PRO A 161 19.60 -0.44 -15.60
CA PRO A 161 19.67 -1.30 -16.76
C PRO A 161 21.13 -1.71 -17.13
N ASP A 162 22.14 -1.01 -16.58
CA ASP A 162 23.55 -1.28 -16.82
C ASP A 162 24.18 -2.13 -15.70
N ALA A 163 23.37 -2.59 -14.74
CA ALA A 163 23.83 -3.46 -13.68
C ALA A 163 24.50 -4.74 -14.24
N PRO A 164 25.59 -5.20 -13.64
CA PRO A 164 26.25 -6.42 -14.09
C PRO A 164 25.33 -7.64 -13.91
N ALA A 165 25.59 -8.71 -14.65
CA ALA A 165 24.90 -9.99 -14.47
C ALA A 165 25.13 -10.53 -13.05
N GLY A 166 24.09 -11.06 -12.42
CA GLY A 166 24.09 -11.58 -11.06
C GLY A 166 22.81 -11.24 -10.31
N THR A 167 22.81 -11.55 -9.02
CA THR A 167 21.66 -11.33 -8.12
C THR A 167 22.09 -10.49 -6.91
N ILE A 168 21.10 -9.94 -6.20
CA ILE A 168 21.37 -9.23 -4.93
C ILE A 168 21.76 -10.21 -3.81
N GLY A 169 21.69 -11.51 -4.06
CA GLY A 169 21.93 -12.58 -3.09
C GLY A 169 20.81 -12.71 -2.05
N GLN A 170 21.10 -13.48 -1.00
CA GLN A 170 20.15 -13.66 0.08
C GLN A 170 20.24 -12.52 1.09
N ILE A 171 19.09 -12.08 1.59
CA ILE A 171 18.98 -11.05 2.63
C ILE A 171 18.25 -11.66 3.83
N SER A 172 18.97 -11.78 4.94
CA SER A 172 18.45 -12.38 6.16
C SER A 172 17.46 -11.46 6.90
N GLN A 173 16.68 -12.01 7.82
CA GLN A 173 15.82 -11.27 8.73
C GLN A 173 16.61 -10.20 9.51
N GLU A 174 17.79 -10.55 10.03
CA GLU A 174 18.64 -9.61 10.78
C GLU A 174 19.08 -8.42 9.93
N GLN A 175 19.54 -8.67 8.70
CA GLN A 175 19.94 -7.63 7.76
C GLN A 175 18.76 -6.71 7.40
N LEU A 176 17.60 -7.29 7.07
CA LEU A 176 16.39 -6.53 6.72
C LEU A 176 15.95 -5.63 7.88
N TRP A 177 15.82 -6.18 9.10
CA TRP A 177 15.40 -5.40 10.26
C TRP A 177 16.41 -4.33 10.65
N SER A 178 17.71 -4.56 10.48
CA SER A 178 18.76 -3.57 10.71
C SER A 178 18.65 -2.39 9.72
N ARG A 179 18.47 -2.68 8.43
CA ARG A 179 18.27 -1.65 7.39
C ARG A 179 16.99 -0.86 7.62
N PHE A 180 15.91 -1.55 7.98
CA PHE A 180 14.63 -0.93 8.29
C PHE A 180 14.71 -0.03 9.53
N LYS A 181 15.42 -0.46 10.57
CA LYS A 181 15.66 0.37 11.75
C LYS A 181 16.39 1.65 11.38
N TRP A 182 17.46 1.56 10.60
CA TRP A 182 18.20 2.73 10.12
C TRP A 182 17.29 3.68 9.32
N PHE A 183 16.46 3.14 8.42
CA PHE A 183 15.49 3.92 7.66
C PHE A 183 14.51 4.68 8.58
N LEU A 184 13.98 4.03 9.61
CA LEU A 184 13.07 4.67 10.56
C LEU A 184 13.79 5.74 11.39
N ASP A 185 15.00 5.46 11.90
CA ASP A 185 15.77 6.40 12.71
C ASP A 185 16.11 7.68 11.94
N GLU A 186 16.32 7.59 10.62
CA GLU A 186 16.61 8.71 9.75
C GLU A 186 15.37 9.50 9.31
N LEU A 187 14.26 8.81 9.02
CA LEU A 187 13.12 9.45 8.35
C LEU A 187 11.98 9.82 9.29
N VAL A 188 11.74 9.06 10.39
CA VAL A 188 10.64 9.34 11.32
C VAL A 188 10.75 10.72 11.96
N PRO A 189 11.92 11.19 12.43
CA PRO A 189 12.01 12.55 13.00
C PRO A 189 11.63 13.65 11.99
N VAL A 190 11.99 13.46 10.72
CA VAL A 190 11.62 14.41 9.65
C VAL A 190 10.11 14.37 9.36
N ALA A 191 9.53 13.19 9.43
CA ALA A 191 8.08 13.02 9.24
C ALA A 191 7.29 13.67 10.39
N GLU A 192 7.77 13.56 11.63
CA GLU A 192 7.19 14.26 12.79
C GLU A 192 7.22 15.78 12.60
N GLU A 193 8.39 16.34 12.24
CA GLU A 193 8.55 17.78 11.96
C GLU A 193 7.63 18.27 10.83
N ALA A 194 7.47 17.45 9.79
CA ALA A 194 6.64 17.76 8.63
C ALA A 194 5.13 17.53 8.86
N GLY A 195 4.74 16.87 9.96
CA GLY A 195 3.34 16.46 10.19
C GLY A 195 2.86 15.37 9.23
N VAL A 196 3.77 14.53 8.73
CA VAL A 196 3.49 13.43 7.80
C VAL A 196 3.60 12.10 8.53
N ARG A 197 2.69 11.16 8.28
CA ARG A 197 2.80 9.79 8.78
C ARG A 197 3.45 8.90 7.73
N LEU A 198 4.43 8.11 8.15
CA LEU A 198 5.04 7.06 7.35
C LEU A 198 4.26 5.76 7.59
N ALA A 199 3.58 5.28 6.58
CA ALA A 199 2.65 4.15 6.68
C ALA A 199 3.22 2.92 5.96
N LEU A 200 3.68 1.93 6.73
CA LEU A 200 4.23 0.69 6.19
C LEU A 200 3.11 -0.26 5.74
N HIS A 201 3.14 -0.64 4.46
CA HIS A 201 2.33 -1.75 3.92
C HIS A 201 2.87 -3.10 4.40
N PRO A 202 2.02 -4.07 4.77
CA PRO A 202 2.48 -5.42 5.08
C PRO A 202 2.98 -6.14 3.82
N ASP A 203 3.79 -7.16 3.99
CA ASP A 203 4.34 -7.88 2.85
C ASP A 203 3.28 -8.74 2.15
N ASP A 204 3.20 -8.64 0.83
CA ASP A 204 2.24 -9.36 -0.01
C ASP A 204 2.97 -10.02 -1.21
N PRO A 205 2.87 -11.35 -1.41
CA PRO A 205 2.24 -12.33 -0.50
C PRO A 205 2.95 -12.41 0.85
N PRO A 206 2.20 -12.71 1.95
CA PRO A 206 2.76 -12.71 3.30
C PRO A 206 3.50 -14.01 3.62
N LEU A 207 4.63 -14.19 2.96
CA LEU A 207 5.58 -15.27 3.16
C LEU A 207 6.77 -14.78 3.98
N GLU A 208 7.39 -15.66 4.78
CA GLU A 208 8.55 -15.29 5.59
C GLU A 208 9.77 -14.87 4.75
N GLN A 209 9.91 -15.51 3.61
CA GLN A 209 10.92 -15.21 2.60
C GLN A 209 10.30 -15.24 1.22
N LEU A 210 10.85 -14.45 0.30
CA LEU A 210 10.48 -14.44 -1.10
C LEU A 210 11.68 -13.99 -1.94
N ARG A 211 12.03 -14.78 -2.97
CA ARG A 211 13.13 -14.51 -3.89
C ARG A 211 14.48 -14.31 -3.18
N GLY A 212 14.76 -15.16 -2.20
CA GLY A 212 15.99 -15.11 -1.39
C GLY A 212 16.01 -13.97 -0.36
N THR A 213 14.94 -13.19 -0.22
CA THR A 213 14.90 -12.04 0.69
C THR A 213 13.88 -12.23 1.81
N ALA A 214 14.27 -11.88 3.03
CA ALA A 214 13.37 -11.85 4.18
C ALA A 214 12.27 -10.79 4.00
N ARG A 215 11.16 -10.95 4.74
CA ARG A 215 10.01 -10.04 4.75
C ARG A 215 9.81 -9.49 6.17
N LEU A 216 9.32 -8.23 6.28
CA LEU A 216 9.13 -7.56 7.56
C LEU A 216 7.83 -7.96 8.25
N VAL A 217 6.71 -7.73 7.57
CA VAL A 217 5.36 -7.94 8.11
C VAL A 217 4.64 -9.00 7.29
N TRP A 218 4.97 -10.26 7.57
CA TRP A 218 4.33 -11.45 6.99
C TRP A 218 3.41 -12.18 7.98
N LYS A 219 3.30 -11.65 9.21
CA LYS A 219 2.32 -12.00 10.24
C LYS A 219 1.77 -10.73 10.88
N PRO A 220 0.50 -10.71 11.31
CA PRO A 220 -0.13 -9.50 11.85
C PRO A 220 0.60 -8.95 13.07
N GLU A 221 1.07 -9.80 13.97
CA GLU A 221 1.78 -9.44 15.21
C GLU A 221 3.12 -8.73 14.97
N LEU A 222 3.73 -8.88 13.78
CA LEU A 222 5.02 -8.24 13.46
C LEU A 222 4.93 -6.71 13.37
N TYR A 223 3.75 -6.14 13.18
CA TYR A 223 3.57 -4.70 13.29
C TYR A 223 3.94 -4.14 14.67
N ARG A 224 3.80 -4.93 15.76
CA ARG A 224 4.28 -4.51 17.09
C ARG A 224 5.77 -4.20 17.07
N LYS A 225 6.57 -5.09 16.46
CA LYS A 225 8.02 -4.89 16.32
C LYS A 225 8.33 -3.64 15.47
N VAL A 226 7.57 -3.38 14.39
CA VAL A 226 7.72 -2.17 13.58
C VAL A 226 7.55 -0.91 14.44
N PHE A 227 6.50 -0.86 15.26
CA PHE A 227 6.20 0.31 16.07
C PHE A 227 7.15 0.47 17.25
N ASP A 228 7.67 -0.63 17.80
CA ASP A 228 8.62 -0.64 18.90
C ASP A 228 10.05 -0.21 18.48
N LEU A 229 10.42 -0.42 17.20
CA LEU A 229 11.72 0.01 16.67
C LEU A 229 11.90 1.53 16.73
N HIS A 230 10.85 2.30 16.50
CA HIS A 230 10.84 3.75 16.61
C HIS A 230 9.46 4.21 17.08
N PRO A 231 9.21 4.30 18.40
CA PRO A 231 7.92 4.71 18.95
C PRO A 231 7.59 6.16 18.59
N SER A 232 6.63 6.33 17.69
CA SER A 232 6.16 7.63 17.19
C SER A 232 4.76 7.50 16.63
N HIS A 233 3.96 8.58 16.63
CA HIS A 233 2.72 8.66 15.88
C HIS A 233 2.97 8.69 14.36
N ALA A 234 4.12 9.23 13.96
CA ALA A 234 4.51 9.26 12.54
C ALA A 234 4.90 7.88 12.00
N ASN A 235 5.31 6.91 12.84
CA ASN A 235 5.52 5.53 12.46
C ASN A 235 4.19 4.77 12.53
N ALA A 236 3.61 4.43 11.38
CA ALA A 236 2.26 3.95 11.23
C ALA A 236 2.15 2.78 10.25
N ALA A 237 0.95 2.22 10.14
CA ALA A 237 0.60 1.21 9.14
C ALA A 237 -0.26 1.78 8.02
N GLU A 238 0.09 1.45 6.81
CA GLU A 238 -0.82 1.28 5.70
C GLU A 238 -1.44 -0.11 5.88
N PHE A 239 -2.63 -0.15 6.49
CA PHE A 239 -3.21 -1.40 6.94
C PHE A 239 -3.95 -2.08 5.80
N CYS A 240 -3.24 -2.91 5.04
CA CYS A 240 -3.88 -3.75 4.03
C CYS A 240 -4.63 -4.91 4.70
N GLN A 241 -5.93 -4.70 4.96
CA GLN A 241 -6.76 -5.71 5.60
C GLN A 241 -6.81 -7.02 4.78
N GLY A 242 -6.80 -6.92 3.44
CA GLY A 242 -6.71 -8.09 2.58
C GLY A 242 -5.47 -8.91 2.90
N THR A 243 -4.29 -8.29 2.83
CA THR A 243 -3.02 -8.97 3.13
C THR A 243 -2.97 -9.51 4.56
N ILE A 244 -3.47 -8.77 5.56
CA ILE A 244 -3.55 -9.27 6.95
C ILE A 244 -4.43 -10.52 7.06
N SER A 245 -5.53 -10.59 6.30
CA SER A 245 -6.41 -11.77 6.32
C SER A 245 -5.84 -12.99 5.59
N GLU A 246 -4.88 -12.79 4.68
CA GLU A 246 -4.13 -13.85 3.99
C GLU A 246 -3.06 -14.52 4.89
N MET A 247 -2.69 -13.88 5.99
CA MET A 247 -1.61 -14.30 6.88
C MET A 247 -1.99 -15.49 7.75
N VAL A 248 -0.98 -16.27 8.10
CA VAL A 248 -1.04 -17.29 9.16
C VAL A 248 -0.19 -16.77 10.32
N GLY A 249 -0.83 -16.36 11.41
CA GLY A 249 -0.21 -15.79 12.59
C GLY A 249 -0.97 -16.12 13.86
N GLU A 250 -0.54 -15.53 14.99
CA GLU A 250 -1.21 -15.66 16.29
C GLU A 250 -2.47 -14.79 16.40
N MET A 251 -2.48 -13.66 15.68
CA MET A 251 -3.62 -12.75 15.62
C MET A 251 -4.45 -13.03 14.37
N ASP A 252 -5.77 -12.99 14.49
CA ASP A 252 -6.63 -12.92 13.33
C ASP A 252 -6.81 -11.45 12.83
N VAL A 253 -7.53 -11.30 11.71
CA VAL A 253 -7.74 -9.97 11.11
C VAL A 253 -8.52 -9.03 12.03
N TYR A 254 -9.48 -9.54 12.81
CA TYR A 254 -10.31 -8.71 13.70
C TYR A 254 -9.52 -8.25 14.91
N GLU A 255 -8.73 -9.14 15.51
CA GLU A 255 -7.81 -8.80 16.60
C GLU A 255 -6.77 -7.78 16.15
N ALA A 256 -6.24 -7.90 14.92
CA ALA A 256 -5.31 -6.94 14.34
C ALA A 256 -5.98 -5.56 14.16
N ILE A 257 -7.21 -5.52 13.61
CA ILE A 257 -7.99 -4.28 13.47
C ILE A 257 -8.18 -3.62 14.84
N GLU A 258 -8.67 -4.35 15.84
CA GLU A 258 -8.91 -3.81 17.20
C GLU A 258 -7.61 -3.27 17.80
N THR A 259 -6.54 -4.07 17.78
CA THR A 259 -5.25 -3.74 18.39
C THR A 259 -4.65 -2.47 17.79
N TYR A 260 -4.53 -2.40 16.48
CA TYR A 260 -3.81 -1.31 15.83
C TYR A 260 -4.66 -0.06 15.64
N THR A 261 -5.98 -0.19 15.55
CA THR A 261 -6.91 0.95 15.57
C THR A 261 -6.93 1.61 16.95
N ALA A 262 -7.08 0.82 18.02
CA ALA A 262 -7.05 1.32 19.41
C ALA A 262 -5.73 2.03 19.73
N ALA A 263 -4.61 1.52 19.23
CA ALA A 263 -3.29 2.13 19.35
C ALA A 263 -3.07 3.36 18.45
N LYS A 264 -4.04 3.73 17.58
CA LYS A 264 -3.97 4.82 16.60
C LYS A 264 -2.78 4.69 15.62
N LYS A 265 -2.43 3.45 15.32
CA LYS A 265 -1.30 3.13 14.43
C LYS A 265 -1.68 3.02 12.96
N ILE A 266 -2.96 2.89 12.62
CA ILE A 266 -3.43 2.80 11.24
C ILE A 266 -3.54 4.22 10.65
N ALA A 267 -2.82 4.47 9.55
CA ALA A 267 -2.89 5.73 8.82
C ALA A 267 -4.01 5.72 7.76
N TYR A 268 -4.08 4.67 6.98
CA TYR A 268 -5.20 4.39 6.06
C TYR A 268 -5.32 2.87 5.84
N VAL A 269 -6.43 2.46 5.23
CA VAL A 269 -6.81 1.05 5.12
C VAL A 269 -7.04 0.68 3.65
N HIS A 270 -6.42 -0.41 3.21
CA HIS A 270 -6.85 -1.16 2.04
C HIS A 270 -7.95 -2.15 2.49
N PHE A 271 -9.18 -1.80 2.19
CA PHE A 271 -10.37 -2.52 2.63
C PHE A 271 -10.77 -3.56 1.60
N ARG A 272 -9.92 -4.57 1.45
CA ARG A 272 -10.06 -5.69 0.52
C ARG A 272 -10.50 -6.95 1.23
N ASN A 273 -11.37 -7.75 0.61
CA ASN A 273 -11.74 -9.07 1.06
C ASN A 273 -11.00 -10.15 0.27
N VAL A 274 -10.70 -11.26 0.91
CA VAL A 274 -9.99 -12.39 0.31
C VAL A 274 -10.62 -13.70 0.76
N LYS A 275 -10.33 -14.78 0.05
CA LYS A 275 -10.67 -16.15 0.40
C LYS A 275 -9.40 -16.99 0.45
N GLY A 276 -9.22 -17.70 1.56
CA GLY A 276 -8.02 -18.51 1.81
C GLY A 276 -6.90 -17.71 2.46
N LYS A 277 -5.80 -18.40 2.70
CA LYS A 277 -4.58 -17.89 3.32
C LYS A 277 -3.37 -18.46 2.57
N VAL A 278 -2.18 -17.88 2.78
CA VAL A 278 -0.96 -18.47 2.25
C VAL A 278 -0.86 -19.95 2.61
N PRO A 279 -0.44 -20.83 1.69
CA PRO A 279 0.12 -20.51 0.38
C PRO A 279 -0.90 -20.45 -0.78
N ASN A 280 -2.20 -20.36 -0.49
CA ASN A 280 -3.24 -20.30 -1.52
C ASN A 280 -4.38 -19.37 -1.10
N TYR A 281 -4.51 -18.22 -1.77
CA TYR A 281 -5.59 -17.26 -1.52
C TYR A 281 -6.03 -16.57 -2.80
N TYR A 282 -7.23 -15.98 -2.78
CA TYR A 282 -7.85 -15.23 -3.88
C TYR A 282 -8.43 -13.92 -3.39
N GLU A 283 -8.23 -12.85 -4.14
CA GLU A 283 -8.93 -11.57 -3.92
C GLU A 283 -10.39 -11.70 -4.37
N MET A 284 -11.31 -11.24 -3.53
CA MET A 284 -12.74 -11.43 -3.72
C MET A 284 -13.47 -10.08 -3.82
N PHE A 285 -14.74 -10.12 -4.20
CA PHE A 285 -15.61 -8.96 -4.00
C PHE A 285 -15.68 -8.60 -2.52
N VAL A 286 -15.92 -7.33 -2.23
CA VAL A 286 -15.96 -6.81 -0.85
C VAL A 286 -16.93 -7.58 0.07
N ASP A 287 -17.97 -8.17 -0.50
CA ASP A 287 -19.03 -8.92 0.18
C ASP A 287 -18.94 -10.45 0.07
N ASP A 288 -17.86 -10.99 -0.54
CA ASP A 288 -17.82 -12.41 -0.95
C ASP A 288 -16.44 -13.07 -0.66
N GLY A 289 -15.86 -12.81 0.49
CA GLY A 289 -14.62 -13.45 0.98
C GLY A 289 -14.83 -14.07 2.36
N ASP A 290 -13.72 -14.46 2.99
CA ASP A 290 -13.75 -15.11 4.31
C ASP A 290 -13.88 -14.10 5.46
N VAL A 291 -13.73 -12.80 5.21
CA VAL A 291 -13.85 -11.75 6.21
C VAL A 291 -15.27 -11.19 6.23
N ASP A 292 -15.91 -11.17 7.42
CA ASP A 292 -17.11 -10.35 7.64
C ASP A 292 -16.73 -8.87 7.64
N MET A 293 -16.88 -8.24 6.47
CA MET A 293 -16.51 -6.85 6.25
C MET A 293 -17.40 -5.87 7.03
N ILE A 294 -18.62 -6.27 7.41
CA ILE A 294 -19.47 -5.45 8.29
C ILE A 294 -18.91 -5.45 9.70
N GLN A 295 -18.50 -6.61 10.22
CA GLN A 295 -17.82 -6.72 11.50
C GLN A 295 -16.52 -5.89 11.51
N ALA A 296 -15.72 -5.98 10.46
CA ALA A 296 -14.49 -5.19 10.34
C ALA A 296 -14.77 -3.67 10.42
N LEU A 297 -15.76 -3.15 9.68
CA LEU A 297 -16.16 -1.74 9.76
C LEU A 297 -16.67 -1.34 11.15
N ARG A 298 -17.42 -2.23 11.83
CA ARG A 298 -17.86 -1.99 13.22
C ARG A 298 -16.68 -1.88 14.19
N LEU A 299 -15.62 -2.67 13.99
CA LEU A 299 -14.41 -2.61 14.82
C LEU A 299 -13.64 -1.30 14.58
N TYR A 300 -13.43 -0.87 13.33
CA TYR A 300 -12.85 0.43 13.03
C TYR A 300 -13.68 1.56 13.70
N HIS A 301 -15.00 1.53 13.56
CA HIS A 301 -15.89 2.53 14.15
C HIS A 301 -15.83 2.52 15.69
N LYS A 302 -15.88 1.35 16.32
CA LYS A 302 -15.79 1.15 17.79
C LYS A 302 -14.55 1.81 18.38
N HIS A 303 -13.43 1.74 17.69
CA HIS A 303 -12.15 2.31 18.14
C HIS A 303 -11.89 3.72 17.60
N GLY A 304 -12.93 4.37 17.05
CA GLY A 304 -12.87 5.77 16.62
C GLY A 304 -11.96 6.03 15.43
N TYR A 305 -11.84 5.07 14.51
CA TYR A 305 -11.07 5.28 13.28
C TYR A 305 -11.72 6.37 12.43
N ASP A 306 -10.95 7.42 12.14
CA ASP A 306 -11.38 8.58 11.34
C ASP A 306 -10.59 8.73 10.03
N GLY A 307 -9.72 7.76 9.74
CA GLY A 307 -8.92 7.71 8.53
C GLY A 307 -9.70 7.27 7.28
N VAL A 308 -8.97 7.07 6.21
CA VAL A 308 -9.49 6.71 4.88
C VAL A 308 -9.45 5.20 4.69
N LEU A 309 -10.55 4.64 4.13
CA LEU A 309 -10.60 3.27 3.61
C LEU A 309 -10.74 3.33 2.09
N ILE A 310 -9.91 2.57 1.38
CA ILE A 310 -10.02 2.40 -0.08
C ILE A 310 -10.30 0.93 -0.43
N PRO A 311 -11.01 0.64 -1.53
CA PRO A 311 -11.27 -0.74 -1.96
C PRO A 311 -10.00 -1.53 -2.31
N ASP A 312 -8.89 -0.86 -2.64
CA ASP A 312 -7.64 -1.42 -3.16
C ASP A 312 -7.86 -2.13 -4.51
N HIS A 313 -8.00 -3.44 -4.51
CA HIS A 313 -8.36 -4.22 -5.69
C HIS A 313 -9.81 -4.72 -5.62
N THR A 314 -10.39 -4.97 -6.79
CA THR A 314 -11.68 -5.65 -6.92
C THR A 314 -11.64 -6.62 -8.09
N PRO A 315 -12.38 -7.74 -8.05
CA PRO A 315 -12.55 -8.57 -9.23
C PRO A 315 -13.13 -7.77 -10.40
N GLY A 316 -12.68 -8.07 -11.61
CA GLY A 316 -13.15 -7.43 -12.84
C GLY A 316 -14.52 -7.95 -13.25
N LEU A 317 -15.50 -7.07 -13.37
CA LEU A 317 -16.83 -7.42 -13.88
C LEU A 317 -16.82 -7.52 -15.42
N GLU A 318 -17.53 -8.47 -15.99
CA GLU A 318 -17.69 -8.59 -17.45
C GLU A 318 -18.61 -7.49 -17.99
N CYS A 319 -18.03 -6.35 -18.33
CA CYS A 319 -18.71 -5.20 -18.92
C CYS A 319 -17.73 -4.32 -19.69
N ALA A 320 -18.22 -3.26 -20.32
CA ALA A 320 -17.38 -2.34 -21.12
C ALA A 320 -16.30 -1.61 -20.29
N ALA A 321 -16.50 -1.47 -18.97
CA ALA A 321 -15.57 -0.80 -18.07
C ALA A 321 -15.34 -1.63 -16.77
N PRO A 322 -14.64 -2.78 -16.86
CA PRO A 322 -14.51 -3.74 -15.75
C PRO A 322 -14.03 -3.15 -14.44
N TRP A 323 -12.97 -2.32 -14.51
CA TRP A 323 -12.39 -1.67 -13.32
C TRP A 323 -13.37 -0.68 -12.69
N HIS A 324 -13.98 0.21 -13.49
CA HIS A 324 -14.93 1.18 -12.97
C HIS A 324 -16.16 0.53 -12.33
N ALA A 325 -16.66 -0.54 -12.95
CA ALA A 325 -17.81 -1.27 -12.40
C ALA A 325 -17.47 -1.95 -11.06
N GLY A 326 -16.31 -2.61 -10.95
CA GLY A 326 -15.84 -3.20 -9.71
C GLY A 326 -15.64 -2.16 -8.60
N MET A 327 -14.97 -1.05 -8.91
CA MET A 327 -14.75 0.03 -7.95
C MET A 327 -16.06 0.72 -7.54
N ALA A 328 -16.98 0.97 -8.46
CA ALA A 328 -18.29 1.55 -8.13
C ALA A 328 -19.10 0.63 -7.21
N TYR A 329 -19.06 -0.69 -7.47
CA TYR A 329 -19.68 -1.68 -6.59
C TYR A 329 -19.11 -1.64 -5.18
N ALA A 330 -17.78 -1.73 -5.06
CA ALA A 330 -17.10 -1.71 -3.76
C ALA A 330 -17.36 -0.41 -2.99
N LEU A 331 -17.19 0.75 -3.64
CA LEU A 331 -17.44 2.06 -3.03
C LEU A 331 -18.91 2.22 -2.59
N GLY A 332 -19.86 1.80 -3.42
CA GLY A 332 -21.29 1.84 -3.10
C GLY A 332 -21.63 0.99 -1.88
N TRP A 333 -21.10 -0.24 -1.83
CA TRP A 333 -21.26 -1.14 -0.70
C TRP A 333 -20.66 -0.55 0.59
N MET A 334 -19.38 -0.13 0.53
CA MET A 334 -18.67 0.48 1.68
C MET A 334 -19.43 1.70 2.20
N ARG A 335 -19.87 2.60 1.32
CA ARG A 335 -20.62 3.80 1.70
C ARG A 335 -21.93 3.46 2.41
N ALA A 336 -22.68 2.48 1.90
CA ALA A 336 -23.94 2.06 2.50
C ALA A 336 -23.73 1.53 3.92
N VAL A 337 -22.74 0.64 4.12
CA VAL A 337 -22.45 0.03 5.43
C VAL A 337 -21.89 1.07 6.41
N ILE A 338 -20.95 1.93 5.99
CA ILE A 338 -20.43 3.02 6.82
C ILE A 338 -21.59 3.91 7.30
N SER A 339 -22.45 4.34 6.38
CA SER A 339 -23.61 5.19 6.72
C SER A 339 -24.59 4.51 7.67
N MET A 340 -24.79 3.20 7.55
CA MET A 340 -25.61 2.43 8.46
C MET A 340 -25.00 2.40 9.89
N ILE A 341 -23.72 2.06 9.99
CA ILE A 341 -23.01 1.98 11.27
C ILE A 341 -22.98 3.35 11.98
N GLU A 342 -22.69 4.44 11.26
CA GLU A 342 -22.62 5.79 11.82
C GLU A 342 -23.98 6.32 12.31
N ARG A 343 -25.09 5.75 11.84
CA ARG A 343 -26.46 6.05 12.31
C ARG A 343 -26.93 5.16 13.46
N GLY A 344 -26.08 4.25 13.95
CA GLY A 344 -26.38 3.37 15.08
C GLY A 344 -27.06 2.06 14.70
N GLY A 345 -26.86 1.60 13.46
CA GLY A 345 -27.35 0.30 12.94
C GLY A 345 -26.34 -0.83 13.11
#